data_d33b25096419d6a2edc73092e928eddf
#
_entry.id   d33b25096419d6a2edc73092e928eddf
#
_cell.length_a   1.000
_cell.length_b   1.000
_cell.length_c   1.000
_cell.angle_alpha   90.00
_cell.angle_beta   90.00
_cell.angle_gamma   90.00
#
_symmetry.space_group_name_H-M   'P 1'
#
loop_
_entity.id
_entity.type
_entity.pdbx_description
1 polymer ?
#
loop_
_entity_poly.entity_id
_entity_poly.type
_entity_poly.pdbx_seq_one_letter_code
_entity_poly.pdbx_strand_id
1 'polypeptide(L)'
;MTQIFCPSRRRMLDVLTAALILGQASKALAQAVSTLKIATIGAGAEGGALGTIYAKLGHQVMFSSRHPEQLKDLVTAAGPNARAGSVADAVAFGDVIFVVVPYSAVEQIGKDYGKALAAKPLVVDVSNPSAARDGDALVKWVDEQGGAGLATAKLLPGAHIVRGFNNFGHNGLHGAEVLVKPTLAQTVGVPIAGDDPKAIALATKLFKETRFEPVLIGGLAKGKYLVPGSVISGEHTPDELRKIAAGLT
;
A
#
# COMPACT_ATOMS: atom_id res chain seq x y z
N MET A 1 32.41 -0.91 61.22
CA MET A 1 33.29 -1.24 60.07
C MET A 1 32.43 -1.82 58.96
N THR A 2 32.10 -1.00 57.98
CA THR A 2 31.25 -1.40 56.87
C THR A 2 32.16 -1.82 55.70
N GLN A 3 32.18 -3.11 55.39
CA GLN A 3 32.95 -3.61 54.22
C GLN A 3 32.26 -3.19 52.92
N ILE A 4 32.95 -2.39 52.14
CA ILE A 4 32.55 -2.03 50.76
C ILE A 4 32.92 -3.19 49.83
N PHE A 5 31.92 -3.89 49.33
CA PHE A 5 32.09 -5.00 48.39
C PHE A 5 32.38 -4.44 46.99
N CYS A 6 33.63 -4.53 46.53
CA CYS A 6 34.03 -4.10 45.19
C CYS A 6 33.89 -5.30 44.22
N PRO A 7 33.00 -5.28 43.18
CA PRO A 7 32.85 -6.40 42.26
C PRO A 7 34.08 -6.52 41.38
N SER A 8 34.53 -7.76 41.16
CA SER A 8 35.72 -8.06 40.34
C SER A 8 35.50 -7.67 38.87
N ARG A 9 36.57 -7.21 38.19
CA ARG A 9 36.56 -6.81 36.77
C ARG A 9 35.93 -7.88 35.85
N ARG A 10 35.99 -9.15 36.15
CA ARG A 10 35.37 -10.25 35.40
C ARG A 10 33.84 -10.19 35.49
N ARG A 11 33.24 -9.91 36.65
CA ARG A 11 31.78 -9.79 36.79
C ARG A 11 31.21 -8.55 36.08
N MET A 12 31.97 -7.46 35.98
CA MET A 12 31.57 -6.28 35.19
C MET A 12 31.54 -6.56 33.68
N LEU A 13 32.50 -7.34 33.17
CA LEU A 13 32.51 -7.73 31.75
C LEU A 13 31.34 -8.67 31.39
N ASP A 14 31.00 -9.61 32.29
CA ASP A 14 29.88 -10.55 32.06
C ASP A 14 28.51 -9.82 32.08
N VAL A 15 28.34 -8.81 32.90
CA VAL A 15 27.12 -7.99 32.94
C VAL A 15 27.01 -7.08 31.71
N LEU A 16 28.12 -6.53 31.23
CA LEU A 16 28.13 -5.71 30.00
C LEU A 16 27.86 -6.53 28.74
N THR A 17 28.40 -7.74 28.64
CA THR A 17 28.11 -8.65 27.51
C THR A 17 26.67 -9.14 27.53
N ALA A 18 26.09 -9.47 28.67
CA ALA A 18 24.69 -9.86 28.78
C ALA A 18 23.73 -8.69 28.42
N ALA A 19 24.05 -7.46 28.82
CA ALA A 19 23.26 -6.28 28.48
C ALA A 19 23.31 -5.94 26.98
N LEU A 20 24.46 -6.17 26.31
CA LEU A 20 24.59 -5.98 24.86
C LEU A 20 23.79 -7.02 24.08
N ILE A 21 23.79 -8.28 24.51
CA ILE A 21 23.06 -9.37 23.87
C ILE A 21 21.54 -9.18 24.06
N LEU A 22 21.08 -8.78 25.24
CA LEU A 22 19.68 -8.45 25.51
C LEU A 22 19.22 -7.21 24.73
N GLY A 23 20.07 -6.21 24.56
CA GLY A 23 19.78 -5.02 23.76
C GLY A 23 19.67 -5.30 22.26
N GLN A 24 20.41 -6.28 21.75
CA GLN A 24 20.30 -6.71 20.35
C GLN A 24 19.11 -7.65 20.12
N ALA A 25 18.79 -8.50 21.07
CA ALA A 25 17.59 -9.35 21.00
C ALA A 25 16.30 -8.52 21.07
N SER A 26 16.24 -7.48 21.89
CA SER A 26 15.08 -6.59 21.93
C SER A 26 14.94 -5.72 20.67
N LYS A 27 16.05 -5.30 20.02
CA LYS A 27 15.99 -4.67 18.70
C LYS A 27 15.54 -5.64 17.61
N ALA A 28 15.98 -6.89 17.64
CA ALA A 28 15.55 -7.93 16.69
C ALA A 28 14.06 -8.30 16.87
N LEU A 29 13.54 -8.31 18.11
CA LEU A 29 12.11 -8.53 18.37
C LEU A 29 11.24 -7.30 18.00
N ALA A 30 11.75 -6.08 18.17
CA ALA A 30 11.04 -4.86 17.76
C ALA A 30 11.00 -4.68 16.24
N GLN A 31 11.83 -5.38 15.50
CA GLN A 31 11.99 -5.30 14.04
C GLN A 31 11.36 -6.48 13.28
N ALA A 32 10.60 -7.34 13.95
CA ALA A 32 9.70 -8.29 13.30
C ALA A 32 8.42 -7.57 12.83
N VAL A 33 8.56 -6.54 12.00
CA VAL A 33 7.51 -6.17 11.05
C VAL A 33 7.30 -7.44 10.22
N SER A 34 6.12 -8.04 10.32
CA SER A 34 5.81 -9.23 9.54
C SER A 34 5.99 -8.89 8.06
N THR A 35 7.06 -9.37 7.45
CA THR A 35 7.35 -9.16 6.03
C THR A 35 6.19 -9.72 5.22
N LEU A 36 5.44 -8.86 4.55
CA LEU A 36 4.36 -9.25 3.67
C LEU A 36 4.89 -9.54 2.26
N LYS A 37 4.19 -10.40 1.55
CA LYS A 37 4.33 -10.55 0.11
C LYS A 37 3.34 -9.60 -0.56
N ILE A 38 3.84 -8.60 -1.25
CA ILE A 38 3.05 -7.58 -1.92
C ILE A 38 3.20 -7.75 -3.42
N ALA A 39 2.10 -7.76 -4.14
CA ALA A 39 2.13 -7.79 -5.60
C ALA A 39 1.43 -6.57 -6.19
N THR A 40 2.01 -5.99 -7.25
CA THR A 40 1.36 -4.96 -8.05
C THR A 40 0.86 -5.56 -9.37
N ILE A 41 -0.43 -5.57 -9.59
CA ILE A 41 -1.01 -5.84 -10.90
C ILE A 41 -0.97 -4.52 -11.67
N GLY A 42 0.00 -4.43 -12.59
CA GLY A 42 0.37 -3.21 -13.28
C GLY A 42 1.60 -2.55 -12.64
N ALA A 43 2.71 -2.55 -13.39
CA ALA A 43 4.01 -2.00 -13.00
C ALA A 43 4.35 -0.75 -13.83
N GLY A 44 3.35 0.07 -14.14
CA GLY A 44 3.54 1.41 -14.71
C GLY A 44 4.10 2.38 -13.69
N ALA A 45 4.02 3.69 -13.98
CA ALA A 45 4.59 4.74 -13.12
C ALA A 45 4.11 4.62 -11.66
N GLU A 46 2.80 4.49 -11.42
CA GLU A 46 2.28 4.41 -10.05
C GLU A 46 2.53 3.05 -9.38
N GLY A 47 2.27 1.95 -10.08
CA GLY A 47 2.51 0.61 -9.52
C GLY A 47 3.99 0.35 -9.27
N GLY A 48 4.86 0.87 -10.13
CA GLY A 48 6.31 0.84 -9.94
C GLY A 48 6.74 1.65 -8.71
N ALA A 49 6.21 2.86 -8.54
CA ALA A 49 6.52 3.71 -7.39
C ALA A 49 6.06 3.07 -6.07
N LEU A 50 4.79 2.63 -5.98
CA LEU A 50 4.25 1.98 -4.79
C LEU A 50 5.01 0.71 -4.44
N GLY A 51 5.23 -0.19 -5.40
CA GLY A 51 5.98 -1.42 -5.14
C GLY A 51 7.43 -1.15 -4.71
N THR A 52 8.08 -0.14 -5.28
CA THR A 52 9.44 0.26 -4.89
C THR A 52 9.48 0.75 -3.44
N ILE A 53 8.50 1.54 -3.01
CA ILE A 53 8.39 1.99 -1.61
C ILE A 53 8.37 0.78 -0.67
N TYR A 54 7.48 -0.18 -0.92
CA TYR A 54 7.34 -1.35 -0.05
C TYR A 54 8.55 -2.30 -0.12
N ALA A 55 9.19 -2.44 -1.28
CA ALA A 55 10.44 -3.21 -1.39
C ALA A 55 11.56 -2.58 -0.55
N LYS A 56 11.70 -1.26 -0.55
CA LYS A 56 12.66 -0.52 0.28
C LYS A 56 12.32 -0.56 1.78
N LEU A 57 11.05 -0.73 2.15
CA LEU A 57 10.61 -0.97 3.52
C LEU A 57 10.85 -2.41 4.00
N GLY A 58 11.34 -3.30 3.13
CA GLY A 58 11.72 -4.67 3.48
C GLY A 58 10.66 -5.73 3.15
N HIS A 59 9.55 -5.36 2.54
CA HIS A 59 8.56 -6.33 2.06
C HIS A 59 9.06 -7.05 0.80
N GLN A 60 8.60 -8.28 0.59
CA GLN A 60 8.83 -9.00 -0.66
C GLN A 60 7.86 -8.49 -1.72
N VAL A 61 8.36 -7.93 -2.81
CA VAL A 61 7.51 -7.31 -3.83
C VAL A 61 7.61 -8.03 -5.16
N MET A 62 6.46 -8.29 -5.80
CA MET A 62 6.38 -8.75 -7.18
C MET A 62 5.67 -7.70 -8.04
N PHE A 63 6.41 -7.13 -8.97
CA PHE A 63 5.86 -6.30 -10.04
C PHE A 63 5.31 -7.19 -11.15
N SER A 64 4.09 -6.90 -11.64
CA SER A 64 3.57 -7.65 -12.78
C SER A 64 3.26 -6.80 -13.99
N SER A 65 3.49 -7.39 -15.13
CA SER A 65 3.20 -6.82 -16.45
C SER A 65 2.83 -7.94 -17.43
N ARG A 66 2.22 -7.56 -18.54
CA ARG A 66 2.09 -8.45 -19.72
C ARG A 66 3.44 -8.79 -20.35
N HIS A 67 4.46 -7.96 -20.05
CA HIS A 67 5.84 -8.06 -20.51
C HIS A 67 6.79 -7.95 -19.32
N PRO A 68 6.86 -8.96 -18.43
CA PRO A 68 7.67 -8.91 -17.22
C PRO A 68 9.18 -8.80 -17.50
N GLU A 69 9.64 -9.24 -18.66
CA GLU A 69 11.03 -9.11 -19.12
C GLU A 69 11.48 -7.65 -19.29
N GLN A 70 10.56 -6.71 -19.44
CA GLN A 70 10.82 -5.27 -19.57
C GLN A 70 10.96 -4.56 -18.22
N LEU A 71 10.73 -5.26 -17.11
CA LEU A 71 10.75 -4.68 -15.75
C LEU A 71 12.11 -4.78 -15.06
N LYS A 72 13.18 -5.15 -15.77
CA LYS A 72 14.52 -5.36 -15.18
C LYS A 72 15.04 -4.13 -14.45
N ASP A 73 14.92 -2.95 -15.07
CA ASP A 73 15.41 -1.70 -14.47
C ASP A 73 14.62 -1.33 -13.24
N LEU A 74 13.29 -1.51 -13.26
CA LEU A 74 12.43 -1.29 -12.10
C LEU A 74 12.79 -2.21 -10.94
N VAL A 75 12.97 -3.51 -11.21
CA VAL A 75 13.39 -4.50 -10.20
C VAL A 75 14.74 -4.13 -9.61
N THR A 76 15.71 -3.75 -10.45
CA THR A 76 17.04 -3.32 -10.00
C THR A 76 16.96 -2.09 -9.10
N ALA A 77 16.18 -1.09 -9.49
CA ALA A 77 15.99 0.14 -8.71
C ALA A 77 15.26 -0.09 -7.38
N ALA A 78 14.30 -1.03 -7.36
CA ALA A 78 13.57 -1.39 -6.15
C ALA A 78 14.42 -2.21 -5.14
N GLY A 79 15.45 -2.92 -5.62
CA GLY A 79 16.42 -3.62 -4.78
C GLY A 79 16.13 -5.12 -4.58
N PRO A 80 16.84 -5.79 -3.65
CA PRO A 80 16.89 -7.25 -3.54
C PRO A 80 15.57 -7.91 -3.14
N ASN A 81 14.63 -7.16 -2.59
CA ASN A 81 13.32 -7.66 -2.19
C ASN A 81 12.30 -7.66 -3.35
N ALA A 82 12.69 -7.16 -4.52
CA ALA A 82 11.83 -7.01 -5.68
C ALA A 82 12.07 -8.09 -6.73
N ARG A 83 11.01 -8.45 -7.45
CA ARG A 83 11.04 -9.35 -8.61
C ARG A 83 9.96 -8.97 -9.61
N ALA A 84 10.07 -9.45 -10.84
CA ALA A 84 9.05 -9.34 -11.86
C ALA A 84 8.38 -10.69 -12.15
N GLY A 85 7.15 -10.66 -12.61
CA GLY A 85 6.39 -11.83 -13.03
C GLY A 85 5.19 -11.47 -13.91
N SER A 86 4.48 -12.48 -14.38
CA SER A 86 3.17 -12.34 -15.00
C SER A 86 2.11 -11.91 -13.96
N VAL A 87 0.92 -11.54 -14.43
CA VAL A 87 -0.21 -11.25 -13.53
C VAL A 87 -0.59 -12.50 -12.72
N ALA A 88 -0.55 -13.68 -13.33
CA ALA A 88 -0.80 -14.95 -12.65
C ALA A 88 0.20 -15.20 -11.52
N ASP A 89 1.50 -14.99 -11.80
CA ASP A 89 2.56 -15.14 -10.78
C ASP A 89 2.34 -14.15 -9.62
N ALA A 90 2.01 -12.90 -9.92
CA ALA A 90 1.76 -11.87 -8.94
C ALA A 90 0.58 -12.20 -8.02
N VAL A 91 -0.54 -12.65 -8.60
CA VAL A 91 -1.72 -13.07 -7.84
C VAL A 91 -1.41 -14.29 -6.97
N ALA A 92 -0.66 -15.25 -7.48
CA ALA A 92 -0.24 -16.43 -6.69
C ALA A 92 0.73 -16.05 -5.55
N PHE A 93 1.63 -15.11 -5.80
CA PHE A 93 2.68 -14.70 -4.88
C PHE A 93 2.17 -13.83 -3.71
N GLY A 94 1.34 -12.80 -4.01
CA GLY A 94 1.02 -11.74 -3.05
C GLY A 94 0.04 -12.16 -1.96
N ASP A 95 0.31 -11.78 -0.72
CA ASP A 95 -0.69 -11.76 0.36
C ASP A 95 -1.55 -10.49 0.22
N VAL A 96 -0.95 -9.38 -0.18
CA VAL A 96 -1.62 -8.11 -0.50
C VAL A 96 -1.44 -7.81 -1.97
N ILE A 97 -2.54 -7.46 -2.64
CA ILE A 97 -2.55 -7.15 -4.07
C ILE A 97 -2.90 -5.68 -4.27
N PHE A 98 -2.03 -4.94 -4.95
CA PHE A 98 -2.32 -3.61 -5.46
C PHE A 98 -2.77 -3.72 -6.92
N VAL A 99 -3.98 -3.29 -7.22
CA VAL A 99 -4.51 -3.20 -8.58
C VAL A 99 -4.24 -1.79 -9.10
N VAL A 100 -3.26 -1.66 -10.01
CA VAL A 100 -2.72 -0.38 -10.50
C VAL A 100 -2.71 -0.39 -12.04
N VAL A 101 -3.86 -0.57 -12.62
CA VAL A 101 -4.05 -0.71 -14.07
C VAL A 101 -5.00 0.35 -14.61
N PRO A 102 -5.05 0.58 -15.94
CA PRO A 102 -6.19 1.27 -16.57
C PRO A 102 -7.51 0.64 -16.11
N TYR A 103 -8.51 1.48 -15.81
CA TYR A 103 -9.76 0.97 -15.23
C TYR A 103 -10.46 -0.04 -16.12
N SER A 104 -10.34 0.13 -17.45
CA SER A 104 -10.83 -0.81 -18.46
C SER A 104 -10.27 -2.23 -18.35
N ALA A 105 -9.13 -2.43 -17.69
CA ALA A 105 -8.55 -3.75 -17.48
C ALA A 105 -9.10 -4.49 -16.25
N VAL A 106 -9.78 -3.80 -15.33
CA VAL A 106 -10.24 -4.38 -14.05
C VAL A 106 -11.24 -5.52 -14.27
N GLU A 107 -12.14 -5.36 -15.23
CA GLU A 107 -13.11 -6.41 -15.57
C GLU A 107 -12.43 -7.72 -15.99
N GLN A 108 -11.43 -7.64 -16.87
CA GLN A 108 -10.70 -8.83 -17.32
C GLN A 108 -9.91 -9.47 -16.17
N ILE A 109 -9.30 -8.65 -15.30
CA ILE A 109 -8.63 -9.15 -14.08
C ILE A 109 -9.62 -9.89 -13.17
N GLY A 110 -10.84 -9.38 -13.02
CA GLY A 110 -11.89 -10.05 -12.26
C GLY A 110 -12.32 -11.37 -12.86
N LYS A 111 -12.47 -11.42 -14.20
CA LYS A 111 -12.79 -12.67 -14.92
C LYS A 111 -11.71 -13.74 -14.76
N ASP A 112 -10.44 -13.34 -14.88
CA ASP A 112 -9.32 -14.27 -14.89
C ASP A 112 -8.89 -14.70 -13.49
N TYR A 113 -8.94 -13.78 -12.52
CA TYR A 113 -8.33 -13.96 -11.18
C TYR A 113 -9.28 -13.70 -10.01
N GLY A 114 -10.56 -13.41 -10.23
CA GLY A 114 -11.51 -12.98 -9.19
C GLY A 114 -11.57 -13.94 -8.00
N LYS A 115 -11.62 -15.26 -8.22
CA LYS A 115 -11.61 -16.27 -7.16
C LYS A 115 -10.33 -16.21 -6.30
N ALA A 116 -9.18 -16.00 -6.94
CA ALA A 116 -7.91 -15.90 -6.23
C ALA A 116 -7.78 -14.57 -5.48
N LEU A 117 -8.31 -13.47 -6.03
CA LEU A 117 -8.35 -12.16 -5.39
C LEU A 117 -9.30 -12.15 -4.18
N ALA A 118 -10.44 -12.84 -4.27
CA ALA A 118 -11.38 -12.99 -3.15
C ALA A 118 -10.78 -13.77 -1.96
N ALA A 119 -9.76 -14.58 -2.18
CA ALA A 119 -9.05 -15.28 -1.13
C ALA A 119 -7.93 -14.45 -0.46
N LYS A 120 -7.65 -13.23 -0.95
CA LYS A 120 -6.61 -12.36 -0.38
C LYS A 120 -7.15 -11.54 0.77
N PRO A 121 -6.39 -11.35 1.85
CA PRO A 121 -6.84 -10.54 2.99
C PRO A 121 -6.99 -9.05 2.65
N LEU A 122 -6.36 -8.59 1.57
CA LEU A 122 -6.44 -7.19 1.12
C LEU A 122 -6.16 -7.07 -0.38
N VAL A 123 -7.06 -6.40 -1.07
CA VAL A 123 -6.88 -5.88 -2.44
C VAL A 123 -6.97 -4.36 -2.38
N VAL A 124 -5.86 -3.67 -2.66
CA VAL A 124 -5.82 -2.21 -2.74
C VAL A 124 -6.11 -1.80 -4.18
N ASP A 125 -7.24 -1.15 -4.40
CA ASP A 125 -7.60 -0.61 -5.71
C ASP A 125 -7.13 0.83 -5.87
N VAL A 126 -6.15 1.03 -6.73
CA VAL A 126 -5.56 2.32 -7.10
C VAL A 126 -6.06 2.80 -8.47
N SER A 127 -6.82 1.95 -9.17
CA SER A 127 -7.28 2.26 -10.52
C SER A 127 -8.34 3.38 -10.53
N ASN A 128 -8.28 4.23 -11.56
CA ASN A 128 -9.24 5.32 -11.76
C ASN A 128 -9.83 5.27 -13.17
N PRO A 129 -11.17 5.39 -13.31
CA PRO A 129 -11.77 5.55 -14.63
C PRO A 129 -11.38 6.91 -15.23
N SER A 130 -11.13 6.94 -16.52
CA SER A 130 -10.77 8.15 -17.27
C SER A 130 -11.38 8.11 -18.67
N ALA A 131 -12.21 9.07 -19.00
CA ALA A 131 -12.85 9.15 -20.33
C ALA A 131 -11.82 9.15 -21.47
N ALA A 132 -10.72 9.88 -21.29
CA ALA A 132 -9.64 9.97 -22.28
C ALA A 132 -8.92 8.65 -22.54
N ARG A 133 -8.86 7.75 -21.55
CA ARG A 133 -8.14 6.47 -21.64
C ARG A 133 -9.08 5.29 -21.80
N ASP A 134 -10.17 5.27 -21.07
CA ASP A 134 -11.06 4.12 -20.93
C ASP A 134 -12.38 4.30 -21.70
N GLY A 135 -12.65 5.52 -22.22
CA GLY A 135 -13.85 5.90 -22.97
C GLY A 135 -15.04 6.34 -22.08
N ASP A 136 -15.89 7.19 -22.64
CA ASP A 136 -17.04 7.78 -21.93
C ASP A 136 -18.05 6.72 -21.47
N ALA A 137 -18.24 5.66 -22.25
CA ALA A 137 -19.18 4.59 -21.93
C ALA A 137 -18.82 3.87 -20.63
N LEU A 138 -17.52 3.64 -20.39
CA LEU A 138 -17.06 3.02 -19.16
C LEU A 138 -17.21 3.95 -17.97
N VAL A 139 -16.86 5.23 -18.12
CA VAL A 139 -17.04 6.23 -17.05
C VAL A 139 -18.50 6.33 -16.66
N LYS A 140 -19.39 6.45 -17.65
CA LYS A 140 -20.85 6.47 -17.41
C LYS A 140 -21.34 5.23 -16.66
N TRP A 141 -20.87 4.03 -17.08
CA TRP A 141 -21.20 2.80 -16.39
C TRP A 141 -20.74 2.82 -14.93
N VAL A 142 -19.52 3.30 -14.65
CA VAL A 142 -18.99 3.43 -13.28
C VAL A 142 -19.85 4.36 -12.44
N ASP A 143 -20.29 5.49 -13.00
CA ASP A 143 -21.18 6.44 -12.32
C ASP A 143 -22.55 5.82 -12.01
N GLU A 144 -23.11 5.05 -12.93
CA GLU A 144 -24.35 4.29 -12.76
C GLU A 144 -24.25 3.21 -11.67
N GLN A 145 -23.02 2.71 -11.37
CA GLN A 145 -22.79 1.81 -10.24
C GLN A 145 -22.66 2.54 -8.89
N GLY A 146 -22.71 3.86 -8.87
CA GLY A 146 -22.50 4.69 -7.67
C GLY A 146 -21.03 5.05 -7.43
N GLY A 147 -20.22 5.00 -8.49
CA GLY A 147 -18.82 5.40 -8.50
C GLY A 147 -17.83 4.25 -8.43
N ALA A 148 -16.56 4.60 -8.58
CA ALA A 148 -15.47 3.64 -8.79
C ALA A 148 -15.34 2.57 -7.69
N GLY A 149 -15.62 2.91 -6.41
CA GLY A 149 -15.53 1.92 -5.33
C GLY A 149 -16.53 0.77 -5.46
N LEU A 150 -17.81 1.11 -5.70
CA LEU A 150 -18.87 0.11 -5.90
C LEU A 150 -18.72 -0.62 -7.23
N ALA A 151 -18.31 0.09 -8.28
CA ALA A 151 -18.03 -0.51 -9.59
C ALA A 151 -16.90 -1.53 -9.49
N THR A 152 -15.79 -1.22 -8.82
CA THR A 152 -14.69 -2.18 -8.61
C THR A 152 -15.15 -3.40 -7.80
N ALA A 153 -15.96 -3.20 -6.75
CA ALA A 153 -16.50 -4.32 -5.97
C ALA A 153 -17.36 -5.28 -6.83
N LYS A 154 -18.08 -4.72 -7.82
CA LYS A 154 -18.86 -5.51 -8.78
C LYS A 154 -17.98 -6.26 -9.78
N LEU A 155 -16.86 -5.67 -10.20
CA LEU A 155 -15.91 -6.30 -11.13
C LEU A 155 -15.01 -7.34 -10.44
N LEU A 156 -14.76 -7.21 -9.13
CA LEU A 156 -13.95 -8.11 -8.32
C LEU A 156 -14.78 -8.71 -7.17
N PRO A 157 -15.80 -9.53 -7.47
CA PRO A 157 -16.74 -10.00 -6.47
C PRO A 157 -16.06 -10.84 -5.39
N GLY A 158 -16.39 -10.54 -4.13
CA GLY A 158 -15.83 -11.22 -2.96
C GLY A 158 -14.43 -10.75 -2.54
N ALA A 159 -13.78 -9.87 -3.29
CA ALA A 159 -12.48 -9.33 -2.90
C ALA A 159 -12.61 -8.36 -1.72
N HIS A 160 -11.68 -8.42 -0.78
CA HIS A 160 -11.58 -7.51 0.37
C HIS A 160 -10.92 -6.19 -0.06
N ILE A 161 -11.71 -5.29 -0.66
CA ILE A 161 -11.23 -4.10 -1.35
C ILE A 161 -11.07 -2.94 -0.37
N VAL A 162 -9.93 -2.26 -0.46
CA VAL A 162 -9.71 -0.91 0.05
C VAL A 162 -9.23 -0.04 -1.11
N ARG A 163 -9.96 1.04 -1.43
CA ARG A 163 -9.45 2.06 -2.34
C ARG A 163 -8.53 3.00 -1.58
N GLY A 164 -7.40 3.35 -2.18
CA GLY A 164 -6.42 4.27 -1.63
C GLY A 164 -5.35 4.61 -2.66
N PHE A 165 -4.65 5.74 -2.46
CA PHE A 165 -3.69 6.34 -3.40
C PHE A 165 -4.28 6.83 -4.73
N ASN A 166 -5.59 6.79 -4.90
CA ASN A 166 -6.30 7.17 -6.14
C ASN A 166 -6.25 8.66 -6.46
N ASN A 167 -6.00 9.49 -5.46
CA ASN A 167 -6.02 10.96 -5.54
C ASN A 167 -4.62 11.58 -5.69
N PHE A 168 -3.59 10.76 -5.75
CA PHE A 168 -2.21 11.18 -6.03
C PHE A 168 -1.85 10.84 -7.48
N GLY A 169 -1.20 11.77 -8.17
CA GLY A 169 -0.51 11.42 -9.40
C GLY A 169 0.83 10.74 -9.09
N HIS A 170 1.33 9.93 -10.02
CA HIS A 170 2.63 9.27 -9.87
C HIS A 170 3.77 10.22 -9.47
N ASN A 171 3.71 11.50 -9.86
CA ASN A 171 4.67 12.52 -9.46
C ASN A 171 4.68 12.77 -7.94
N GLY A 172 3.54 12.65 -7.27
CA GLY A 172 3.44 12.72 -5.81
C GLY A 172 4.00 11.46 -5.11
N LEU A 173 4.07 10.34 -5.84
CA LEU A 173 4.69 9.09 -5.40
C LEU A 173 6.16 8.98 -5.83
N HIS A 174 6.59 9.76 -6.83
CA HIS A 174 7.99 9.86 -7.25
C HIS A 174 8.80 10.62 -6.20
N GLY A 175 9.70 9.95 -5.63
CA GLY A 175 10.46 10.37 -4.47
C GLY A 175 10.31 9.33 -3.38
N ALA A 176 10.21 8.05 -3.76
CA ALA A 176 10.21 6.93 -2.81
C ALA A 176 11.36 7.07 -1.79
N GLU A 177 12.47 7.70 -2.16
CA GLU A 177 13.52 8.11 -1.24
C GLU A 177 13.05 9.19 -0.25
N VAL A 178 12.18 10.09 -0.69
CA VAL A 178 11.56 11.10 0.17
C VAL A 178 10.50 10.46 1.06
N LEU A 179 9.81 9.42 0.61
CA LEU A 179 8.77 8.72 1.38
C LEU A 179 9.34 7.80 2.47
N VAL A 180 10.59 7.38 2.34
CA VAL A 180 11.32 6.57 3.34
C VAL A 180 12.13 7.44 4.32
N LYS A 181 12.35 8.73 4.02
CA LYS A 181 13.11 9.64 4.91
C LYS A 181 12.18 10.50 5.78
N PRO A 182 12.43 10.61 7.10
CA PRO A 182 11.54 11.32 8.03
C PRO A 182 11.65 12.86 7.98
N THR A 183 11.99 13.45 6.82
CA THR A 183 12.35 14.88 6.69
C THR A 183 11.24 15.78 6.14
N LEU A 184 10.02 15.31 5.89
CA LEU A 184 8.91 16.22 5.57
C LEU A 184 8.35 16.84 6.85
N ALA A 185 8.23 18.16 6.84
CA ALA A 185 7.67 18.93 7.94
C ALA A 185 6.18 18.63 8.21
N GLN A 186 5.50 17.92 7.30
CA GLN A 186 4.09 17.56 7.44
C GLN A 186 3.84 16.13 6.96
N THR A 187 3.00 15.40 7.70
CA THR A 187 2.47 14.09 7.30
C THR A 187 1.38 14.32 6.25
N VAL A 188 1.47 13.61 5.13
CA VAL A 188 0.47 13.65 4.07
C VAL A 188 -0.62 12.62 4.36
N GLY A 189 -1.88 13.07 4.36
CA GLY A 189 -3.02 12.19 4.51
C GLY A 189 -3.35 11.44 3.22
N VAL A 190 -3.63 10.13 3.34
CA VAL A 190 -4.17 9.31 2.24
C VAL A 190 -5.60 8.93 2.56
N PRO A 191 -6.58 9.43 1.80
CA PRO A 191 -7.95 8.99 1.98
C PRO A 191 -8.09 7.54 1.55
N ILE A 192 -8.78 6.74 2.36
CA ILE A 192 -9.12 5.35 2.06
C ILE A 192 -10.62 5.11 2.21
N ALA A 193 -11.15 4.20 1.39
CA ALA A 193 -12.54 3.74 1.46
C ALA A 193 -12.58 2.21 1.36
N GLY A 194 -13.40 1.58 2.19
CA GLY A 194 -13.55 0.12 2.22
C GLY A 194 -14.69 -0.30 3.14
N ASP A 195 -15.18 -1.53 2.98
CA ASP A 195 -16.31 -2.06 3.75
C ASP A 195 -15.88 -3.16 4.75
N ASP A 196 -14.78 -3.87 4.47
CA ASP A 196 -14.27 -4.93 5.36
C ASP A 196 -13.35 -4.34 6.44
N PRO A 197 -13.72 -4.42 7.73
CA PRO A 197 -12.90 -3.89 8.82
C PRO A 197 -11.51 -4.51 8.92
N LYS A 198 -11.34 -5.79 8.53
CA LYS A 198 -10.03 -6.47 8.57
C LYS A 198 -9.13 -5.97 7.46
N ALA A 199 -9.67 -5.81 6.25
CA ALA A 199 -8.93 -5.23 5.12
C ALA A 199 -8.55 -3.77 5.40
N ILE A 200 -9.47 -2.98 5.96
CA ILE A 200 -9.20 -1.58 6.36
C ILE A 200 -8.08 -1.52 7.40
N ALA A 201 -8.12 -2.39 8.43
CA ALA A 201 -7.08 -2.42 9.46
C ALA A 201 -5.71 -2.81 8.88
N LEU A 202 -5.66 -3.79 7.96
CA LEU A 202 -4.43 -4.19 7.29
C LEU A 202 -3.91 -3.09 6.36
N ALA A 203 -4.77 -2.45 5.57
CA ALA A 203 -4.40 -1.32 4.71
C ALA A 203 -3.88 -0.14 5.55
N THR A 204 -4.58 0.18 6.66
CA THR A 204 -4.15 1.23 7.58
C THR A 204 -2.76 0.96 8.15
N LYS A 205 -2.50 -0.27 8.60
CA LYS A 205 -1.17 -0.66 9.10
C LYS A 205 -0.12 -0.52 8.01
N LEU A 206 -0.38 -1.06 6.81
CA LEU A 206 0.56 -1.05 5.69
C LEU A 206 0.88 0.38 5.21
N PHE A 207 -0.14 1.26 5.12
CA PHE A 207 0.06 2.63 4.66
C PHE A 207 0.83 3.46 5.67
N LYS A 208 0.66 3.21 6.98
CA LYS A 208 1.44 3.86 8.06
C LYS A 208 2.92 3.48 8.07
N GLU A 209 3.31 2.40 7.44
CA GLU A 209 4.73 2.06 7.27
C GLU A 209 5.44 3.02 6.32
N THR A 210 4.67 3.68 5.46
CA THR A 210 5.10 4.78 4.61
C THR A 210 5.02 6.10 5.39
N ARG A 211 5.17 7.23 4.72
CA ARG A 211 5.01 8.57 5.31
C ARG A 211 3.58 9.08 5.24
N PHE A 212 2.66 8.26 4.75
CA PHE A 212 1.26 8.61 4.64
C PHE A 212 0.48 8.20 5.88
N GLU A 213 -0.41 9.07 6.33
CA GLU A 213 -1.41 8.76 7.35
C GLU A 213 -2.74 8.42 6.66
N PRO A 214 -3.19 7.17 6.70
CA PRO A 214 -4.47 6.79 6.10
C PRO A 214 -5.65 7.40 6.89
N VAL A 215 -6.58 7.99 6.17
CA VAL A 215 -7.82 8.55 6.71
C VAL A 215 -9.00 7.82 6.09
N LEU A 216 -9.70 7.02 6.89
CA LEU A 216 -10.92 6.34 6.44
C LEU A 216 -12.03 7.37 6.23
N ILE A 217 -12.51 7.51 4.99
CA ILE A 217 -13.58 8.43 4.61
C ILE A 217 -14.96 7.77 4.56
N GLY A 218 -15.01 6.44 4.73
CA GLY A 218 -16.23 5.64 4.75
C GLY A 218 -16.11 4.35 3.96
N GLY A 219 -17.26 3.73 3.66
CA GLY A 219 -17.35 2.52 2.86
C GLY A 219 -17.00 2.74 1.38
N LEU A 220 -17.01 1.66 0.57
CA LEU A 220 -16.70 1.72 -0.86
C LEU A 220 -17.61 2.68 -1.65
N ALA A 221 -18.82 2.96 -1.18
CA ALA A 221 -19.69 4.00 -1.76
C ALA A 221 -19.04 5.39 -1.73
N LYS A 222 -18.15 5.68 -0.78
CA LYS A 222 -17.36 6.92 -0.75
C LYS A 222 -16.17 6.88 -1.72
N GLY A 223 -15.87 5.73 -2.30
CA GLY A 223 -14.86 5.60 -3.35
C GLY A 223 -15.12 6.46 -4.60
N LYS A 224 -16.35 6.98 -4.77
CA LYS A 224 -16.67 7.98 -5.82
C LYS A 224 -15.87 9.27 -5.68
N TYR A 225 -15.41 9.59 -4.47
CA TYR A 225 -14.58 10.78 -4.19
C TYR A 225 -13.08 10.50 -4.34
N LEU A 226 -12.67 9.22 -4.37
CA LEU A 226 -11.28 8.80 -4.55
C LEU A 226 -10.94 8.72 -6.05
N VAL A 227 -11.06 9.84 -6.73
CA VAL A 227 -10.73 10.00 -8.15
C VAL A 227 -10.07 11.37 -8.38
N PRO A 228 -9.18 11.51 -9.37
CA PRO A 228 -8.58 12.80 -9.70
C PRO A 228 -9.63 13.88 -9.99
N GLY A 229 -9.39 15.10 -9.52
CA GLY A 229 -10.28 16.25 -9.73
C GLY A 229 -11.48 16.32 -8.78
N SER A 230 -11.63 15.38 -7.85
CA SER A 230 -12.65 15.44 -6.80
C SER A 230 -12.28 16.46 -5.71
N VAL A 231 -13.21 16.73 -4.79
CA VAL A 231 -13.00 17.64 -3.65
C VAL A 231 -11.91 17.17 -2.66
N ILE A 232 -11.47 15.92 -2.79
CA ILE A 232 -10.46 15.28 -1.94
C ILE A 232 -9.14 15.07 -2.71
N SER A 233 -9.05 15.57 -3.95
CA SER A 233 -7.84 15.44 -4.77
C SER A 233 -6.72 16.35 -4.28
N GLY A 234 -5.49 15.92 -4.48
CA GLY A 234 -4.28 16.63 -4.09
C GLY A 234 -3.77 16.26 -2.71
N GLU A 235 -2.74 16.98 -2.27
CA GLU A 235 -2.11 16.76 -0.97
C GLU A 235 -2.88 17.51 0.13
N HIS A 236 -3.26 16.77 1.15
CA HIS A 236 -3.93 17.28 2.35
C HIS A 236 -3.24 16.73 3.59
N THR A 237 -3.30 17.49 4.67
CA THR A 237 -2.98 16.94 5.98
C THR A 237 -4.08 15.96 6.42
N PRO A 238 -3.80 15.03 7.34
CA PRO A 238 -4.83 14.12 7.86
C PRO A 238 -6.04 14.84 8.46
N ASP A 239 -5.84 16.00 9.10
CA ASP A 239 -6.92 16.76 9.72
C ASP A 239 -7.79 17.47 8.69
N GLU A 240 -7.20 18.00 7.61
CA GLU A 240 -7.96 18.55 6.49
C GLU A 240 -8.80 17.45 5.83
N LEU A 241 -8.24 16.25 5.59
CA LEU A 241 -8.99 15.13 5.04
C LEU A 241 -10.16 14.71 5.94
N ARG A 242 -9.97 14.66 7.26
CA ARG A 242 -11.07 14.36 8.20
C ARG A 242 -12.18 15.39 8.13
N LYS A 243 -11.85 16.69 8.01
CA LYS A 243 -12.83 17.77 7.84
C LYS A 243 -13.59 17.64 6.52
N ILE A 244 -12.89 17.40 5.41
CA ILE A 244 -13.51 17.19 4.09
C ILE A 244 -14.41 15.94 4.16
N ALA A 245 -13.91 14.82 4.69
CA ALA A 245 -14.65 13.57 4.80
C ALA A 245 -15.96 13.70 5.58
N ALA A 246 -15.99 14.52 6.64
CA ALA A 246 -17.19 14.78 7.43
C ALA A 246 -18.30 15.48 6.63
N GLY A 247 -17.97 16.20 5.56
CA GLY A 247 -18.92 16.87 4.66
C GLY A 247 -19.33 16.04 3.44
N LEU A 248 -18.78 14.85 3.23
CA LEU A 248 -19.12 14.00 2.08
C LEU A 248 -20.48 13.31 2.28
N THR A 249 -21.36 13.41 1.29
CA THR A 249 -22.71 12.79 1.27
C THR A 249 -22.73 11.45 0.53
#